data_6218f2212c1a7a1c79bd7bc45adb2608
#
_entry.id   6218f2212c1a7a1c79bd7bc45adb2608
#
_cell.length_a   1.000
_cell.length_b   1.000
_cell.length_c   1.000
_cell.angle_alpha   90.00
_cell.angle_beta   90.00
_cell.angle_gamma   90.00
#
_symmetry.space_group_name_H-M   'P 1'
#
loop_
_entity.id
_entity.type
_entity.pdbx_description
1 polymer ?
#
loop_
_entity_poly.entity_id
_entity_poly.type
_entity_poly.pdbx_seq_one_letter_code
_entity_poly.pdbx_strand_id
1 'polypeptide(L)'
;MSGDFFFGVFLFLLLRWLALLFNLLAFPRLRPRPTPPKPTASLLVPARNEAENLKRTLPALLRQGALEVLVLGGLAEDGTAQAALEAAGNPPACRLLRGAPPPPGWTGKNWACFQLAQEARGEVLVFTDADVLWEEGALGGLLE
;
A
#
# COMPACT_ATOMS: atom_id res chain seq x y z
N MET A 1 -7.70 19.35 -46.08
CA MET A 1 -8.24 18.84 -44.79
C MET A 1 -7.43 17.74 -44.15
N SER A 2 -6.68 16.90 -44.87
CA SER A 2 -5.93 15.80 -44.27
C SER A 2 -4.61 16.18 -43.55
N GLY A 3 -3.90 17.20 -44.04
CA GLY A 3 -2.61 17.61 -43.47
C GLY A 3 -2.72 18.18 -42.06
N ASP A 4 -3.69 19.04 -41.82
CA ASP A 4 -3.91 19.68 -40.50
C ASP A 4 -4.34 18.66 -39.45
N PHE A 5 -5.11 17.64 -39.83
CA PHE A 5 -5.49 16.54 -38.95
C PHE A 5 -4.26 15.71 -38.51
N PHE A 6 -3.42 15.31 -39.47
CA PHE A 6 -2.21 14.55 -39.14
C PHE A 6 -1.21 15.37 -38.31
N PHE A 7 -1.09 16.66 -38.61
CA PHE A 7 -0.27 17.57 -37.83
C PHE A 7 -0.79 17.69 -36.38
N GLY A 8 -2.10 17.84 -36.20
CA GLY A 8 -2.73 17.86 -34.86
C GLY A 8 -2.49 16.59 -34.05
N VAL A 9 -2.63 15.43 -34.69
CA VAL A 9 -2.34 14.13 -34.07
C VAL A 9 -0.86 14.02 -33.70
N PHE A 10 0.03 14.41 -34.59
CA PHE A 10 1.47 14.40 -34.32
C PHE A 10 1.83 15.29 -33.14
N LEU A 11 1.33 16.52 -33.10
CA LEU A 11 1.58 17.47 -32.04
C LEU A 11 1.06 16.94 -30.69
N PHE A 12 -0.14 16.37 -30.69
CA PHE A 12 -0.72 15.73 -29.49
C PHE A 12 0.16 14.60 -28.96
N LEU A 13 0.60 13.71 -29.83
CA LEU A 13 1.48 12.59 -29.44
C LEU A 13 2.85 13.11 -28.95
N LEU A 14 3.40 14.13 -29.60
CA LEU A 14 4.67 14.74 -29.18
C LEU A 14 4.55 15.34 -27.77
N LEU A 15 3.50 16.09 -27.49
CA LEU A 15 3.27 16.66 -26.16
C LEU A 15 3.09 15.57 -25.08
N ARG A 16 2.38 14.50 -25.42
CA ARG A 16 2.26 13.33 -24.53
C ARG A 16 3.61 12.68 -24.22
N TRP A 17 4.45 12.53 -25.23
CA TRP A 17 5.81 11.99 -25.10
C TRP A 17 6.69 12.91 -24.24
N LEU A 18 6.66 14.20 -24.46
CA LEU A 18 7.40 15.18 -23.66
C LEU A 18 6.95 15.18 -22.19
N ALA A 19 5.65 15.09 -21.94
CA ALA A 19 5.11 14.96 -20.58
C ALA A 19 5.56 13.66 -19.90
N LEU A 20 5.56 12.54 -20.62
CA LEU A 20 6.05 11.26 -20.11
C LEU A 20 7.54 11.32 -19.77
N LEU A 21 8.35 11.88 -20.66
CA LEU A 21 9.78 12.04 -20.45
C LEU A 21 10.07 12.96 -19.26
N PHE A 22 9.34 14.07 -19.15
CA PHE A 22 9.44 14.97 -18.01
C PHE A 22 9.11 14.25 -16.70
N ASN A 23 8.01 13.50 -16.64
CA ASN A 23 7.65 12.73 -15.47
C ASN A 23 8.72 11.69 -15.11
N LEU A 24 9.29 11.01 -16.10
CA LEU A 24 10.34 10.01 -15.87
C LEU A 24 11.60 10.62 -15.25
N LEU A 25 11.95 11.85 -15.65
CA LEU A 25 13.15 12.55 -15.17
C LEU A 25 12.91 13.32 -13.88
N ALA A 26 11.73 13.92 -13.72
CA ALA A 26 11.39 14.78 -12.59
C ALA A 26 10.74 14.04 -11.41
N PHE A 27 10.26 12.79 -11.63
CA PHE A 27 9.59 12.04 -10.58
C PHE A 27 10.55 11.74 -9.41
N PRO A 28 10.20 12.13 -8.18
CA PRO A 28 11.05 11.88 -7.03
C PRO A 28 11.18 10.36 -6.79
N ARG A 29 12.42 9.92 -6.62
CA ARG A 29 12.72 8.51 -6.31
C ARG A 29 12.85 8.35 -4.81
N LEU A 30 12.09 7.42 -4.27
CA LEU A 30 12.22 7.01 -2.88
C LEU A 30 13.64 6.46 -2.66
N ARG A 31 14.32 6.94 -1.61
CA ARG A 31 15.63 6.42 -1.22
C ARG A 31 15.46 5.61 0.06
N PRO A 32 15.64 4.28 0.02
CA PRO A 32 15.51 3.45 1.20
C PRO A 32 16.44 3.90 2.32
N ARG A 33 15.93 3.94 3.55
CA ARG A 33 16.72 4.22 4.76
C ARG A 33 16.49 3.18 5.83
N PRO A 34 17.53 2.60 6.41
CA PRO A 34 17.40 1.55 7.43
C PRO A 34 17.01 2.08 8.82
N THR A 35 16.94 3.40 8.99
CA THR A 35 16.60 3.99 10.30
C THR A 35 15.09 3.93 10.56
N PRO A 36 14.67 3.60 11.81
CA PRO A 36 13.25 3.66 12.17
C PRO A 36 12.65 5.02 11.85
N PRO A 37 11.46 5.07 11.25
CA PRO A 37 10.84 6.32 10.86
C PRO A 37 10.47 7.18 12.09
N LYS A 38 10.71 8.47 11.97
CA LYS A 38 10.15 9.48 12.87
C LYS A 38 9.43 10.51 11.98
N PRO A 39 8.14 10.70 12.09
CA PRO A 39 7.17 10.25 13.11
C PRO A 39 6.85 8.75 13.06
N THR A 40 6.19 8.25 14.11
CA THR A 40 5.74 6.84 14.17
C THR A 40 4.68 6.56 13.13
N ALA A 41 4.78 5.44 12.44
CA ALA A 41 3.84 5.06 11.38
C ALA A 41 3.11 3.75 11.68
N SER A 42 1.83 3.70 11.31
CA SER A 42 1.05 2.47 11.19
C SER A 42 0.95 2.07 9.72
N LEU A 43 1.40 0.86 9.37
CA LEU A 43 1.17 0.26 8.05
C LEU A 43 -0.20 -0.42 8.02
N LEU A 44 -1.05 -0.02 7.10
CA LEU A 44 -2.45 -0.41 7.00
C LEU A 44 -2.70 -1.18 5.71
N VAL A 45 -3.06 -2.46 5.83
CA VAL A 45 -3.20 -3.39 4.72
C VAL A 45 -4.64 -3.88 4.61
N PRO A 46 -5.47 -3.30 3.74
CA PRO A 46 -6.77 -3.88 3.41
C PRO A 46 -6.55 -5.13 2.54
N ALA A 47 -6.89 -6.31 3.07
CA ALA A 47 -6.61 -7.60 2.44
C ALA A 47 -7.88 -8.46 2.38
N ARG A 48 -8.57 -8.43 1.25
CA ARG A 48 -9.72 -9.30 1.02
C ARG A 48 -9.38 -10.35 -0.04
N ASN A 49 -9.37 -11.63 0.35
CA ASN A 49 -8.98 -12.75 -0.53
C ASN A 49 -7.52 -12.63 -1.04
N GLU A 50 -6.62 -12.04 -0.22
CA GLU A 50 -5.23 -11.73 -0.60
C GLU A 50 -4.21 -12.54 0.21
N ALA A 51 -4.61 -13.66 0.69
CA ALA A 51 -3.86 -14.49 1.59
C ALA A 51 -2.52 -14.98 1.05
N GLU A 52 -2.46 -15.38 -0.22
CA GLU A 52 -1.20 -15.81 -0.85
C GLU A 52 -0.25 -14.62 -1.03
N ASN A 53 -0.78 -13.45 -1.34
CA ASN A 53 0.02 -12.22 -1.42
C ASN A 53 0.57 -11.85 -0.05
N LEU A 54 -0.24 -11.90 1.01
CA LEU A 54 0.19 -11.61 2.38
C LEU A 54 1.32 -12.52 2.85
N LYS A 55 1.30 -13.82 2.55
CA LYS A 55 2.41 -14.73 2.89
C LYS A 55 3.75 -14.23 2.34
N ARG A 56 3.73 -13.65 1.16
CA ARG A 56 4.93 -13.13 0.47
C ARG A 56 5.34 -11.75 0.96
N THR A 57 4.39 -10.86 1.19
CA THR A 57 4.65 -9.42 1.44
C THR A 57 4.74 -9.06 2.92
N LEU A 58 4.01 -9.75 3.80
CA LEU A 58 3.97 -9.45 5.23
C LEU A 58 5.36 -9.47 5.91
N PRO A 59 6.27 -10.41 5.62
CA PRO A 59 7.62 -10.37 6.19
C PRO A 59 8.41 -9.11 5.81
N ALA A 60 8.20 -8.58 4.61
CA ALA A 60 8.85 -7.35 4.17
C ALA A 60 8.28 -6.10 4.87
N LEU A 61 6.96 -6.06 5.08
CA LEU A 61 6.28 -5.00 5.84
C LEU A 61 6.72 -4.96 7.30
N LEU A 62 6.87 -6.12 7.93
CA LEU A 62 7.33 -6.23 9.33
C LEU A 62 8.75 -5.74 9.55
N ARG A 63 9.61 -5.81 8.52
CA ARG A 63 10.99 -5.31 8.58
C ARG A 63 11.13 -3.81 8.40
N GLN A 64 10.03 -3.08 8.11
CA GLN A 64 10.09 -1.63 7.88
C GLN A 64 10.34 -0.79 9.14
N GLY A 65 10.22 -1.36 10.34
CA GLY A 65 10.35 -0.61 11.59
C GLY A 65 9.16 0.29 11.90
N ALA A 66 8.00 0.00 11.32
CA ALA A 66 6.74 0.66 11.67
C ALA A 66 6.36 0.37 13.13
N LEU A 67 5.59 1.28 13.74
CA LEU A 67 5.01 1.08 15.08
C LEU A 67 4.15 -0.19 15.11
N GLU A 68 3.35 -0.39 14.06
CA GLU A 68 2.49 -1.55 13.90
C GLU A 68 2.16 -1.81 12.43
N VAL A 69 1.78 -3.05 12.13
CA VAL A 69 1.20 -3.47 10.86
C VAL A 69 -0.21 -3.98 11.14
N LEU A 70 -1.21 -3.31 10.61
CA LEU A 70 -2.61 -3.72 10.73
C LEU A 70 -3.08 -4.33 9.42
N VAL A 71 -3.51 -5.57 9.48
CA VAL A 71 -4.07 -6.29 8.34
C VAL A 71 -5.56 -6.47 8.60
N LEU A 72 -6.42 -5.95 7.72
CA LEU A 72 -7.85 -6.17 7.81
C LEU A 72 -8.27 -7.18 6.75
N GLY A 73 -8.53 -8.40 7.20
CA GLY A 73 -9.11 -9.48 6.40
C GLY A 73 -10.61 -9.30 6.21
N GLY A 74 -11.15 -9.86 5.12
CA GLY A 74 -12.60 -9.99 4.95
C GLY A 74 -13.20 -10.96 5.97
N LEU A 75 -14.54 -11.09 5.96
CA LEU A 75 -15.30 -12.10 6.71
C LEU A 75 -14.99 -13.55 6.25
N ALA A 76 -14.10 -13.73 5.28
CA ALA A 76 -13.76 -15.03 4.72
C ALA A 76 -13.09 -15.90 5.78
N GLU A 77 -13.72 -17.02 6.05
CA GLU A 77 -13.36 -18.05 7.00
C GLU A 77 -12.12 -18.89 6.57
N ASP A 78 -11.34 -18.39 5.61
CA ASP A 78 -10.27 -19.16 4.97
C ASP A 78 -9.00 -19.34 5.81
N GLY A 79 -8.94 -18.75 7.00
CA GLY A 79 -7.80 -18.90 7.92
C GLY A 79 -6.44 -18.43 7.40
N THR A 80 -6.40 -17.90 6.19
CA THR A 80 -5.17 -17.68 5.42
C THR A 80 -4.39 -16.46 5.90
N ALA A 81 -5.08 -15.40 6.35
CA ALA A 81 -4.42 -14.26 6.97
C ALA A 81 -3.83 -14.65 8.33
N GLN A 82 -4.51 -15.51 9.07
CA GLN A 82 -4.01 -16.10 10.31
C GLN A 82 -2.78 -16.98 10.04
N ALA A 83 -2.82 -17.82 9.01
CA ALA A 83 -1.67 -18.65 8.63
C ALA A 83 -0.46 -17.81 8.16
N ALA A 84 -0.69 -16.68 7.48
CA ALA A 84 0.38 -15.76 7.11
C ALA A 84 1.02 -15.10 8.35
N LEU A 85 0.21 -14.75 9.34
CA LEU A 85 0.68 -14.18 10.60
C LEU A 85 1.47 -15.21 11.43
N GLU A 86 0.99 -16.44 11.50
CA GLU A 86 1.69 -17.56 12.16
C GLU A 86 3.02 -17.88 11.48
N ALA A 87 3.05 -17.90 10.14
CA ALA A 87 4.28 -18.08 9.38
C ALA A 87 5.29 -16.96 9.60
N ALA A 88 4.81 -15.75 9.89
CA ALA A 88 5.64 -14.61 10.28
C ALA A 88 6.07 -14.61 11.76
N GLY A 89 5.71 -15.63 12.54
CA GLY A 89 6.08 -15.77 13.96
C GLY A 89 5.21 -14.96 14.91
N ASN A 90 4.00 -14.60 14.54
CA ASN A 90 3.06 -13.80 15.36
C ASN A 90 3.70 -12.56 16.01
N PRO A 91 4.37 -11.69 15.27
CA PRO A 91 5.08 -10.56 15.87
C PRO A 91 4.09 -9.63 16.58
N PRO A 92 4.43 -9.13 17.79
CA PRO A 92 3.52 -8.29 18.59
C PRO A 92 3.14 -6.99 17.90
N ALA A 93 3.94 -6.53 16.93
CA ALA A 93 3.65 -5.35 16.12
C ALA A 93 2.64 -5.60 14.99
N CYS A 94 2.22 -6.85 14.76
CA CYS A 94 1.24 -7.18 13.72
C CYS A 94 -0.10 -7.55 14.35
N ARG A 95 -1.17 -6.88 13.90
CA ARG A 95 -2.54 -7.19 14.34
C ARG A 95 -3.42 -7.51 13.15
N LEU A 96 -4.09 -8.64 13.23
CA LEU A 96 -5.11 -9.03 12.25
C LEU A 96 -6.49 -8.57 12.77
N LEU A 97 -7.16 -7.77 11.96
CA LEU A 97 -8.48 -7.24 12.27
C LEU A 97 -9.55 -7.95 11.41
N ARG A 98 -10.71 -8.17 12.00
CA ARG A 98 -11.90 -8.64 11.27
C ARG A 98 -12.69 -7.44 10.80
N GLY A 99 -12.87 -7.31 9.47
CA GLY A 99 -13.67 -6.25 8.90
C GLY A 99 -15.16 -6.47 9.09
N ALA A 100 -15.90 -5.42 9.44
CA ALA A 100 -17.35 -5.41 9.36
C ALA A 100 -17.81 -5.23 7.90
N PRO A 101 -19.01 -5.69 7.52
CA PRO A 101 -19.57 -5.47 6.20
C PRO A 101 -19.76 -3.98 5.92
N PRO A 102 -19.54 -3.53 4.67
CA PRO A 102 -19.68 -2.12 4.33
C PRO A 102 -21.13 -1.66 4.45
N PRO A 103 -21.40 -0.49 5.06
CA PRO A 103 -22.72 0.11 5.08
C PRO A 103 -23.11 0.62 3.68
N PRO A 104 -24.39 0.92 3.44
CA PRO A 104 -24.86 1.45 2.17
C PRO A 104 -24.05 2.67 1.71
N GLY A 105 -23.67 2.69 0.43
CA GLY A 105 -22.90 3.78 -0.17
C GLY A 105 -21.37 3.64 -0.04
N TRP A 106 -20.84 2.68 0.71
CA TRP A 106 -19.43 2.42 0.80
C TRP A 106 -18.96 1.31 -0.13
N THR A 107 -17.80 1.48 -0.75
CA THR A 107 -17.09 0.37 -1.41
C THR A 107 -16.34 -0.46 -0.36
N GLY A 108 -16.15 -1.76 -0.62
CA GLY A 108 -15.48 -2.65 0.32
C GLY A 108 -14.08 -2.19 0.70
N LYS A 109 -13.29 -1.71 -0.27
CA LYS A 109 -11.91 -1.22 -0.04
C LYS A 109 -11.90 0.05 0.81
N ASN A 110 -12.74 1.04 0.49
CA ASN A 110 -12.79 2.29 1.26
C ASN A 110 -13.24 2.04 2.70
N TRP A 111 -14.21 1.15 2.89
CA TRP A 111 -14.67 0.75 4.22
C TRP A 111 -13.58 0.03 5.02
N ALA A 112 -12.81 -0.85 4.38
CA ALA A 112 -11.67 -1.50 5.01
C ALA A 112 -10.60 -0.49 5.44
N CYS A 113 -10.25 0.46 4.56
CA CYS A 113 -9.31 1.53 4.90
C CYS A 113 -9.80 2.40 6.06
N PHE A 114 -11.09 2.73 6.10
CA PHE A 114 -11.68 3.50 7.21
C PHE A 114 -11.57 2.73 8.54
N GLN A 115 -11.93 1.45 8.56
CA GLN A 115 -11.82 0.63 9.77
C GLN A 115 -10.37 0.50 10.26
N LEU A 116 -9.42 0.29 9.35
CA LEU A 116 -7.99 0.27 9.66
C LEU A 116 -7.53 1.59 10.30
N ALA A 117 -7.95 2.72 9.74
CA ALA A 117 -7.60 4.04 10.25
C ALA A 117 -8.10 4.28 11.68
N GLN A 118 -9.29 3.74 12.04
CA GLN A 118 -9.84 3.87 13.39
C GLN A 118 -9.06 3.07 14.44
N GLU A 119 -8.38 2.01 14.03
CA GLU A 119 -7.62 1.11 14.91
C GLU A 119 -6.13 1.45 15.01
N ALA A 120 -5.66 2.33 14.13
CA ALA A 120 -4.26 2.71 14.04
C ALA A 120 -3.83 3.64 15.17
N ARG A 121 -2.56 3.47 15.61
CA ARG A 121 -1.96 4.20 16.75
C ARG A 121 -0.79 5.08 16.36
N GLY A 122 -0.28 4.93 15.11
CA GLY A 122 0.82 5.74 14.60
C GLY A 122 0.38 7.16 14.28
N GLU A 123 1.33 8.09 14.33
CA GLU A 123 1.11 9.50 13.97
C GLU A 123 0.86 9.66 12.46
N VAL A 124 1.41 8.75 11.65
CA VAL A 124 1.21 8.69 10.20
C VAL A 124 0.58 7.37 9.81
N LEU A 125 -0.46 7.44 8.98
CA LEU A 125 -1.15 6.28 8.43
C LEU A 125 -0.67 6.02 7.01
N VAL A 126 -0.05 4.86 6.80
CA VAL A 126 0.46 4.48 5.49
C VAL A 126 -0.34 3.28 4.98
N PHE A 127 -1.15 3.51 3.96
CA PHE A 127 -1.92 2.45 3.31
C PHE A 127 -1.10 1.78 2.22
N THR A 128 -1.12 0.46 2.20
CA THR A 128 -0.48 -0.34 1.15
C THR A 128 -1.36 -1.52 0.75
N ASP A 129 -1.35 -1.88 -0.51
CA ASP A 129 -2.06 -3.08 -0.98
C ASP A 129 -1.29 -4.34 -0.57
N ALA A 130 -2.02 -5.45 -0.41
CA ALA A 130 -1.47 -6.71 0.08
C ALA A 130 -0.48 -7.38 -0.91
N ASP A 131 -0.51 -7.01 -2.19
CA ASP A 131 0.34 -7.53 -3.25
C ASP A 131 1.64 -6.73 -3.47
N VAL A 132 1.80 -5.59 -2.78
CA VAL A 132 2.97 -4.72 -2.89
C VAL A 132 4.14 -5.26 -2.06
N LEU A 133 5.24 -5.56 -2.70
CA LEU A 133 6.48 -5.96 -2.03
C LEU A 133 7.34 -4.72 -1.74
N TRP A 134 7.58 -4.47 -0.47
CA TRP A 134 8.38 -3.34 0.00
C TRP A 134 9.87 -3.70 0.09
N GLU A 135 10.71 -2.81 -0.42
CA GLU A 135 12.14 -2.89 -0.19
C GLU A 135 12.49 -2.47 1.24
N GLU A 136 13.60 -2.97 1.76
CA GLU A 136 14.08 -2.63 3.09
C GLU A 136 14.36 -1.12 3.20
N GLY A 137 13.86 -0.49 4.27
CA GLY A 137 14.02 0.96 4.50
C GLY A 137 13.10 1.85 3.66
N ALA A 138 12.17 1.30 2.90
CA ALA A 138 11.25 2.08 2.08
C ALA A 138 10.36 3.01 2.92
N LEU A 139 9.90 2.56 4.10
CA LEU A 139 9.11 3.40 5.00
C LEU A 139 9.91 4.60 5.52
N GLY A 140 11.17 4.39 5.87
CA GLY A 140 12.06 5.47 6.31
C GLY A 140 12.26 6.53 5.23
N GLY A 141 12.40 6.12 3.97
CA GLY A 141 12.51 7.04 2.85
C GLY A 141 11.18 7.75 2.47
N LEU A 142 10.03 7.17 2.84
CA LEU A 142 8.71 7.76 2.58
C LEU A 142 8.39 8.90 3.57
N LEU A 143 8.90 8.82 4.80
CA LEU A 143 8.55 9.72 5.91
C LEU A 143 9.53 10.89 6.11
N GLU A 144 10.38 11.15 5.13
CA GLU A 144 11.25 12.33 5.03
C GLU A 144 10.57 13.49 4.34
#